data_98ee1d937e913546d4cb381bdd6cd2b0
#
_entry.id   98ee1d937e913546d4cb381bdd6cd2b0
#
_cell.length_a   1.000
_cell.length_b   1.000
_cell.length_c   1.000
_cell.angle_alpha   90.00
_cell.angle_beta   90.00
_cell.angle_gamma   90.00
#
_symmetry.space_group_name_H-M   'P 1'
#
loop_
_entity.id
_entity.type
_entity.pdbx_description
1 polymer ?
#
loop_
_entity_poly.entity_id
_entity_poly.type
_entity_poly.pdbx_seq_one_letter_code
_entity_poly.pdbx_strand_id
1 'polypeptide(L)'
;RDLADLTGATVETLERYTALGLIAPDIAGYFPSRTVHVVHLLVALEAEGMNARILRSVRTGAERSADVIDQVVSSQLSRQRATDRERAHARSMEFGEKLADLHRELLRISLSRLNGDSPSS
;
A
#
# COMPACT_ATOMS: atom_id res chain seq x y z
N ARG A 1 1.00 20.64 4.15
CA ARG A 1 2.11 20.86 3.24
C ARG A 1 1.84 20.24 1.90
N ASP A 2 2.31 20.92 0.89
CA ASP A 2 2.08 20.48 -0.48
C ASP A 2 2.86 19.21 -0.76
N LEU A 3 2.17 18.19 -1.26
CA LEU A 3 2.79 16.92 -1.60
C LEU A 3 3.86 17.08 -2.69
N ALA A 4 3.64 17.99 -3.64
CA ALA A 4 4.62 18.27 -4.69
C ALA A 4 5.94 18.77 -4.08
N ASP A 5 5.87 19.67 -3.10
CA ASP A 5 7.07 20.20 -2.43
C ASP A 5 7.83 19.10 -1.69
N LEU A 6 7.10 18.19 -1.05
CA LEU A 6 7.72 17.15 -0.25
C LEU A 6 8.34 16.05 -1.09
N THR A 7 7.79 15.80 -2.28
CA THR A 7 8.24 14.67 -3.12
C THR A 7 9.12 15.10 -4.27
N GLY A 8 9.09 16.37 -4.65
CA GLY A 8 9.74 16.84 -5.86
C GLY A 8 9.04 16.48 -7.15
N ALA A 9 7.90 15.79 -7.05
CA ALA A 9 7.11 15.44 -8.24
C ALA A 9 6.33 16.66 -8.72
N THR A 10 6.03 16.68 -10.02
CA THR A 10 5.24 17.78 -10.58
C THR A 10 3.78 17.65 -10.18
N VAL A 11 3.07 18.76 -10.17
CA VAL A 11 1.63 18.76 -9.91
C VAL A 11 0.90 17.86 -10.92
N GLU A 12 1.30 17.91 -12.19
CA GLU A 12 0.71 17.07 -13.24
C GLU A 12 0.88 15.57 -12.95
N THR A 13 2.06 15.17 -12.48
CA THR A 13 2.30 13.78 -12.11
C THR A 13 1.39 13.35 -10.95
N LEU A 14 1.26 14.21 -9.94
CA LEU A 14 0.40 13.90 -8.79
C LEU A 14 -1.07 13.84 -9.16
N GLU A 15 -1.51 14.73 -10.07
CA GLU A 15 -2.87 14.68 -10.58
C GLU A 15 -3.14 13.39 -11.35
N ARG A 16 -2.17 12.96 -12.15
CA ARG A 16 -2.27 11.71 -12.89
C ARG A 16 -2.38 10.51 -11.94
N TYR A 17 -1.55 10.47 -10.89
CA TYR A 17 -1.62 9.40 -9.91
C TYR A 17 -2.95 9.39 -9.17
N THR A 18 -3.49 10.57 -8.86
CA THR A 18 -4.81 10.69 -8.23
C THR A 18 -5.90 10.18 -9.17
N ALA A 19 -5.84 10.58 -10.43
CA ALA A 19 -6.82 10.15 -11.43
C ALA A 19 -6.79 8.64 -11.65
N LEU A 20 -5.61 8.02 -11.54
CA LEU A 20 -5.46 6.58 -11.69
C LEU A 20 -5.84 5.82 -10.41
N GLY A 21 -6.16 6.51 -9.33
CA GLY A 21 -6.50 5.88 -8.07
C GLY A 21 -5.32 5.31 -7.31
N LEU A 22 -4.10 5.78 -7.60
CA LEU A 22 -2.89 5.31 -6.90
C LEU A 22 -2.66 6.02 -5.59
N ILE A 23 -3.05 7.29 -5.52
CA ILE A 23 -3.02 8.08 -4.29
C ILE A 23 -4.38 8.75 -4.13
N ALA A 24 -4.76 9.03 -2.89
CA ALA A 24 -6.03 9.68 -2.61
C ALA A 24 -5.91 10.57 -1.38
N PRO A 25 -6.43 11.81 -1.42
CA PRO A 25 -6.48 12.65 -0.24
C PRO A 25 -7.60 12.18 0.69
N ASP A 26 -7.55 12.63 1.94
CA ASP A 26 -8.65 12.42 2.87
C ASP A 26 -9.79 13.41 2.56
N ILE A 27 -10.85 13.37 3.39
CA ILE A 27 -12.04 14.21 3.19
C ILE A 27 -11.69 15.69 3.20
N ALA A 28 -10.69 16.09 3.98
CA ALA A 28 -10.26 17.48 4.08
C ALA A 28 -9.32 17.90 2.95
N GLY A 29 -8.95 16.97 2.06
CA GLY A 29 -8.06 17.27 0.95
C GLY A 29 -6.58 17.08 1.24
N TYR A 30 -6.25 16.52 2.41
CA TYR A 30 -4.85 16.27 2.78
C TYR A 30 -4.47 14.82 2.52
N PHE A 31 -3.23 14.61 2.09
CA PHE A 31 -2.70 13.26 1.89
C PHE A 31 -2.08 12.73 3.17
N PRO A 32 -2.26 11.43 3.48
CA PRO A 32 -1.53 10.80 4.59
C PRO A 32 -0.03 10.98 4.40
N SER A 33 0.71 11.09 5.50
CA SER A 33 2.16 11.33 5.43
C SER A 33 2.91 10.23 4.67
N ARG A 34 2.46 8.99 4.75
CA ARG A 34 3.07 7.88 4.00
C ARG A 34 2.94 8.02 2.49
N THR A 35 2.06 8.87 2.00
CA THR A 35 1.90 9.11 0.57
C THR A 35 3.19 9.61 -0.06
N VAL A 36 4.05 10.29 0.69
CA VAL A 36 5.37 10.72 0.20
C VAL A 36 6.17 9.51 -0.29
N HIS A 37 6.21 8.45 0.51
CA HIS A 37 6.93 7.22 0.14
C HIS A 37 6.27 6.53 -1.05
N VAL A 38 4.94 6.53 -1.09
CA VAL A 38 4.20 5.94 -2.22
C VAL A 38 4.57 6.64 -3.52
N VAL A 39 4.57 7.98 -3.51
CA VAL A 39 4.93 8.76 -4.70
C VAL A 39 6.36 8.47 -5.14
N HIS A 40 7.31 8.43 -4.20
CA HIS A 40 8.70 8.12 -4.53
C HIS A 40 8.83 6.75 -5.20
N LEU A 41 8.10 5.74 -4.70
CA LEU A 41 8.12 4.40 -5.28
C LEU A 41 7.48 4.38 -6.67
N LEU A 42 6.35 5.09 -6.84
CA LEU A 42 5.68 5.16 -8.13
C LEU A 42 6.57 5.81 -9.18
N VAL A 43 7.20 6.93 -8.83
CA VAL A 43 8.10 7.63 -9.73
C VAL A 43 9.28 6.73 -10.13
N ALA A 44 9.87 6.04 -9.15
CA ALA A 44 10.99 5.15 -9.41
C ALA A 44 10.59 3.98 -10.33
N LEU A 45 9.44 3.38 -10.08
CA LEU A 45 8.97 2.25 -10.89
C LEU A 45 8.65 2.68 -12.32
N GLU A 46 8.00 3.84 -12.49
CA GLU A 46 7.74 4.35 -13.83
C GLU A 46 9.02 4.66 -14.58
N ALA A 47 10.01 5.23 -13.90
CA ALA A 47 11.29 5.54 -14.52
C ALA A 47 12.00 4.29 -15.05
N GLU A 48 11.70 3.13 -14.46
CA GLU A 48 12.28 1.86 -14.87
C GLU A 48 11.38 1.05 -15.79
N GLY A 49 10.31 1.64 -16.27
CA GLY A 49 9.49 1.04 -17.31
C GLY A 49 8.16 0.45 -16.87
N MET A 50 7.79 0.56 -15.60
CA MET A 50 6.49 0.06 -15.17
C MET A 50 5.40 1.10 -15.41
N ASN A 51 4.34 0.69 -16.09
CA ASN A 51 3.23 1.58 -16.38
C ASN A 51 2.41 1.81 -15.11
N ALA A 52 2.12 3.06 -14.80
CA ALA A 52 1.36 3.42 -13.60
C ALA A 52 -0.02 2.75 -13.55
N ARG A 53 -0.66 2.52 -14.69
CA ARG A 53 -1.97 1.84 -14.73
C ARG A 53 -1.89 0.43 -14.19
N ILE A 54 -0.78 -0.27 -14.49
CA ILE A 54 -0.55 -1.63 -14.00
C ILE A 54 -0.38 -1.62 -12.49
N LEU A 55 0.24 -0.57 -11.96
CA LEU A 55 0.48 -0.44 -10.53
C LEU A 55 -0.80 -0.30 -9.71
N ARG A 56 -1.93 0.02 -10.35
CA ARG A 56 -3.20 0.07 -9.66
C ARG A 56 -3.58 -1.27 -9.03
N SER A 57 -3.14 -2.38 -9.63
CA SER A 57 -3.41 -3.70 -9.07
C SER A 57 -2.76 -3.89 -7.70
N VAL A 58 -1.62 -3.26 -7.49
CA VAL A 58 -0.93 -3.29 -6.20
C VAL A 58 -1.78 -2.59 -5.15
N ARG A 59 -2.33 -1.43 -5.49
CA ARG A 59 -3.22 -0.70 -4.59
C ARG A 59 -4.46 -1.52 -4.25
N THR A 60 -5.09 -2.10 -5.26
CA THR A 60 -6.28 -2.93 -5.06
C THR A 60 -5.97 -4.11 -4.14
N GLY A 61 -4.82 -4.75 -4.34
CA GLY A 61 -4.40 -5.86 -3.48
C GLY A 61 -4.20 -5.42 -2.03
N ALA A 62 -3.60 -4.27 -1.84
CA ALA A 62 -3.39 -3.73 -0.49
C ALA A 62 -4.73 -3.42 0.20
N GLU A 63 -5.68 -2.85 -0.54
CA GLU A 63 -7.00 -2.56 0.00
C GLU A 63 -7.75 -3.82 0.39
N ARG A 64 -7.66 -4.88 -0.43
CA ARG A 64 -8.26 -6.18 -0.11
C ARG A 64 -7.65 -6.78 1.14
N SER A 65 -6.33 -6.70 1.27
CA SER A 65 -5.64 -7.18 2.47
C SER A 65 -6.09 -6.42 3.71
N ALA A 66 -6.25 -5.10 3.58
CA ALA A 66 -6.74 -4.27 4.69
C ALA A 66 -8.15 -4.70 5.11
N ASP A 67 -9.02 -5.01 4.16
CA ASP A 67 -10.38 -5.46 4.46
C ASP A 67 -10.38 -6.80 5.20
N VAL A 68 -9.52 -7.73 4.79
CA VAL A 68 -9.39 -9.02 5.48
C VAL A 68 -8.91 -8.82 6.91
N ILE A 69 -7.91 -7.97 7.09
CA ILE A 69 -7.40 -7.65 8.43
C ILE A 69 -8.51 -7.05 9.27
N ASP A 70 -9.27 -6.12 8.70
CA ASP A 70 -10.34 -5.45 9.41
C ASP A 70 -11.40 -6.46 9.90
N GLN A 71 -11.76 -7.41 9.06
CA GLN A 71 -12.72 -8.46 9.44
C GLN A 71 -12.20 -9.33 10.59
N VAL A 72 -10.94 -9.72 10.52
CA VAL A 72 -10.34 -10.56 11.57
C VAL A 72 -10.28 -9.80 12.90
N VAL A 73 -9.80 -8.57 12.86
CA VAL A 73 -9.66 -7.74 14.06
C VAL A 73 -11.04 -7.44 14.66
N SER A 74 -12.03 -7.13 13.82
CA SER A 74 -13.38 -6.83 14.29
C SER A 74 -14.06 -8.02 14.95
N SER A 75 -13.68 -9.25 14.57
CA SER A 75 -14.21 -10.44 15.22
C SER A 75 -13.55 -10.71 16.57
N GLN A 76 -12.38 -10.15 16.80
CA GLN A 76 -11.61 -10.37 18.03
C GLN A 76 -11.79 -9.26 19.06
N LEU A 77 -11.98 -8.03 18.62
CA LEU A 77 -12.00 -6.85 19.49
C LEU A 77 -13.17 -5.93 19.16
N SER A 78 -13.82 -5.43 20.23
CA SER A 78 -14.86 -4.42 20.07
C SER A 78 -14.20 -3.06 19.78
N ARG A 79 -14.79 -2.29 18.90
CA ARG A 79 -14.30 -0.93 18.61
C ARG A 79 -15.10 0.15 19.32
N GLN A 80 -16.02 -0.25 20.20
CA GLN A 80 -16.84 0.72 20.93
C GLN A 80 -16.12 1.36 22.09
N ARG A 81 -15.15 0.66 22.69
CA ARG A 81 -14.35 1.20 23.79
C ARG A 81 -13.07 1.78 23.25
N ALA A 82 -12.60 2.88 23.85
CA ALA A 82 -11.37 3.52 23.42
C ALA A 82 -10.16 2.60 23.49
N THR A 83 -10.03 1.83 24.59
CA THR A 83 -8.92 0.89 24.76
C THR A 83 -8.95 -0.21 23.70
N ASP A 84 -10.15 -0.69 23.35
CA ASP A 84 -10.29 -1.72 22.33
C ASP A 84 -9.98 -1.17 20.93
N ARG A 85 -10.30 0.10 20.69
CA ARG A 85 -9.93 0.74 19.42
C ARG A 85 -8.42 0.84 19.26
N GLU A 86 -7.71 1.18 20.34
CA GLU A 86 -6.24 1.23 20.31
C GLU A 86 -5.65 -0.13 20.07
N ARG A 87 -6.17 -1.16 20.76
CA ARG A 87 -5.73 -2.55 20.55
C ARG A 87 -6.02 -3.01 19.13
N ALA A 88 -7.20 -2.66 18.61
CA ALA A 88 -7.59 -3.02 17.25
C ALA A 88 -6.63 -2.39 16.24
N HIS A 89 -6.27 -1.12 16.44
CA HIS A 89 -5.31 -0.45 15.57
C HIS A 89 -3.94 -1.14 15.62
N ALA A 90 -3.42 -1.38 16.82
CA ALA A 90 -2.13 -2.04 16.99
C ALA A 90 -2.13 -3.44 16.38
N ARG A 91 -3.21 -4.19 16.57
CA ARG A 91 -3.34 -5.54 16.00
C ARG A 91 -3.40 -5.49 14.48
N SER A 92 -4.13 -4.52 13.94
CA SER A 92 -4.19 -4.33 12.49
C SER A 92 -2.82 -4.05 11.89
N MET A 93 -2.02 -3.22 12.55
CA MET A 93 -0.66 -2.92 12.09
C MET A 93 0.24 -4.15 12.15
N GLU A 94 0.12 -4.98 13.19
CA GLU A 94 0.87 -6.23 13.29
C GLU A 94 0.52 -7.19 12.15
N PHE A 95 -0.76 -7.35 11.87
CA PHE A 95 -1.20 -8.18 10.75
C PHE A 95 -0.70 -7.63 9.43
N GLY A 96 -0.73 -6.30 9.29
CA GLY A 96 -0.26 -5.64 8.07
C GLY A 96 1.21 -5.94 7.79
N GLU A 97 2.06 -5.89 8.82
CA GLU A 97 3.47 -6.21 8.68
C GLU A 97 3.67 -7.65 8.22
N LYS A 98 2.95 -8.58 8.83
CA LYS A 98 3.07 -10.01 8.46
C LYS A 98 2.55 -10.29 7.06
N LEU A 99 1.45 -9.66 6.67
CA LEU A 99 0.93 -9.84 5.31
C LEU A 99 1.87 -9.24 4.27
N ALA A 100 2.51 -8.12 4.59
CA ALA A 100 3.50 -7.53 3.70
C ALA A 100 4.70 -8.48 3.52
N ASP A 101 5.15 -9.11 4.62
CA ASP A 101 6.23 -10.09 4.55
C ASP A 101 5.82 -11.31 3.74
N LEU A 102 4.62 -11.81 3.96
CA LEU A 102 4.11 -12.95 3.20
C LEU A 102 4.05 -12.61 1.70
N HIS A 103 3.52 -11.45 1.38
CA HIS A 103 3.44 -10.99 -0.02
C HIS A 103 4.83 -10.96 -0.66
N ARG A 104 5.80 -10.42 0.06
CA ARG A 104 7.18 -10.34 -0.45
C ARG A 104 7.75 -11.72 -0.76
N GLU A 105 7.55 -12.68 0.15
CA GLU A 105 8.07 -14.03 -0.05
C GLU A 105 7.39 -14.73 -1.22
N LEU A 106 6.08 -14.61 -1.32
CA LEU A 106 5.34 -15.19 -2.44
C LEU A 106 5.72 -14.57 -3.77
N LEU A 107 5.96 -13.25 -3.77
CA LEU A 107 6.41 -12.56 -4.97
C LEU A 107 7.78 -13.06 -5.42
N ARG A 108 8.71 -13.26 -4.49
CA ARG A 108 10.03 -13.80 -4.81
C ARG A 108 9.94 -15.19 -5.42
N ILE A 109 9.10 -16.05 -4.85
CA ILE A 109 8.90 -17.39 -5.39
C ILE A 109 8.35 -17.31 -6.82
N SER A 110 7.35 -16.45 -7.04
CA SER A 110 6.74 -16.30 -8.36
C SER A 110 7.74 -15.79 -9.38
N LEU A 111 8.57 -14.83 -9.00
CA LEU A 111 9.60 -14.28 -9.89
C LEU A 111 10.65 -15.33 -10.23
N SER A 112 11.05 -16.16 -9.26
CA SER A 112 12.00 -17.23 -9.51
C SER A 112 11.47 -18.23 -10.52
N ARG A 113 10.18 -18.56 -10.42
CA ARG A 113 9.55 -19.49 -11.39
C ARG A 113 9.50 -18.91 -12.78
N LEU A 114 9.15 -17.61 -12.89
CA LEU A 114 9.09 -16.95 -14.19
C LEU A 114 10.46 -16.89 -14.87
N ASN A 115 11.51 -16.74 -14.08
CA ASN A 115 12.85 -16.61 -14.60
C ASN A 115 13.56 -17.96 -14.77
N GLY A 116 12.84 -19.05 -14.59
CA GLY A 116 13.40 -20.40 -14.76
C GLY A 116 14.26 -20.88 -13.60
N ASP A 117 14.31 -20.13 -12.49
CA ASP A 117 15.06 -20.56 -11.32
C ASP A 117 14.28 -21.66 -10.61
N SER A 118 14.98 -22.71 -10.27
CA SER A 118 14.37 -23.73 -9.45
C SER A 118 14.22 -23.21 -8.05
N PRO A 119 13.03 -23.27 -7.47
CA PRO A 119 12.89 -22.91 -6.07
C PRO A 119 13.54 -24.02 -5.30
N SER A 120 14.69 -23.90 -4.96
CA SER A 120 15.25 -24.87 -4.34
C SER A 120 15.02 -25.38 -3.28
N SER A 121 15.01 -25.97 -3.59
CA SER A 121 15.22 -26.88 -2.90
C SER A 121 15.85 -26.80 -1.63
#